data_6ecdb927320acbacc0c123f55a8c26d4
#
_entry.id   6ecdb927320acbacc0c123f55a8c26d4
#
_cell.length_a   1.000
_cell.length_b   1.000
_cell.length_c   1.000
_cell.angle_alpha   90.00
_cell.angle_beta   90.00
_cell.angle_gamma   90.00
#
_symmetry.space_group_name_H-M   'P 1'
#
loop_
_entity.id
_entity.type
_entity.pdbx_description
1 polymer ?
#
loop_
_entity_poly.entity_id
_entity_poly.type
_entity_poly.pdbx_seq_one_letter_code
_entity_poly.pdbx_strand_id
1 'polypeptide(L)'
;MPLTIAIPQNPAYSSLTANAHSVCTEKGFICKEMTETECANSLYKGTADIALINPLSFALNQSELRIIPSFALSVEGYSGIGSIHFVPGREEILRLGIQEDVFLLHIGALCLTEKFDLFPDISIDAQITDPDYSMNDKQYDAWIAWNLSRGQGSLDISEEWSDIQQLPLPLAFWACKDEDSTELIELTMHCAADDLPESDEILSDTRGSEADPRTGSAHFRYNGIFQASLDAVQHFMFYHRMIESVRAITLLGN
;
A
#
# COMPACT_ATOMS: atom_id res chain seq x y z
N MET A 1 9.56 -5.79 -29.05
CA MET A 1 10.26 -4.83 -28.17
C MET A 1 10.61 -5.59 -26.90
N PRO A 2 11.67 -5.22 -26.16
CA PRO A 2 11.92 -5.83 -24.87
C PRO A 2 10.75 -5.51 -23.91
N LEU A 3 10.39 -6.48 -23.07
CA LEU A 3 9.36 -6.32 -22.05
C LEU A 3 9.79 -5.26 -21.02
N THR A 4 8.87 -4.40 -20.60
CA THR A 4 9.12 -3.34 -19.64
C THR A 4 8.36 -3.61 -18.35
N ILE A 5 9.07 -3.64 -17.22
CA ILE A 5 8.53 -3.82 -15.87
C ILE A 5 8.63 -2.49 -15.12
N ALA A 6 7.54 -2.00 -14.55
CA ALA A 6 7.50 -0.83 -13.70
C ALA A 6 7.37 -1.23 -12.23
N ILE A 7 8.24 -0.69 -11.38
CA ILE A 7 8.27 -0.96 -9.94
C ILE A 7 8.27 0.35 -9.14
N PRO A 8 7.60 0.39 -7.98
CA PRO A 8 7.60 1.58 -7.14
C PRO A 8 8.95 1.74 -6.42
N GLN A 9 9.38 3.00 -6.29
CA GLN A 9 10.59 3.37 -5.54
C GLN A 9 10.44 3.21 -4.02
N ASN A 10 9.21 3.05 -3.53
CA ASN A 10 8.92 2.97 -2.11
C ASN A 10 9.52 1.69 -1.49
N PRO A 11 10.39 1.80 -0.47
CA PRO A 11 11.05 0.67 0.16
C PRO A 11 10.09 -0.31 0.86
N ALA A 12 8.85 0.09 1.14
CA ALA A 12 7.82 -0.80 1.68
C ALA A 12 7.55 -2.02 0.78
N TYR A 13 7.84 -1.91 -0.52
CA TYR A 13 7.62 -2.99 -1.50
C TYR A 13 8.91 -3.72 -1.90
N SER A 14 10.02 -3.46 -1.21
CA SER A 14 11.34 -4.01 -1.57
C SER A 14 11.38 -5.53 -1.61
N SER A 15 10.64 -6.23 -0.74
CA SER A 15 10.54 -7.69 -0.74
C SER A 15 9.96 -8.26 -2.04
N LEU A 16 9.05 -7.54 -2.70
CA LEU A 16 8.44 -7.95 -3.98
C LEU A 16 9.28 -7.56 -5.21
N THR A 17 10.27 -6.67 -5.06
CA THR A 17 11.02 -6.07 -6.17
C THR A 17 12.53 -6.27 -6.09
N ALA A 18 13.01 -6.96 -5.04
CA ALA A 18 14.44 -7.09 -4.71
C ALA A 18 15.33 -7.51 -5.89
N ASN A 19 14.85 -8.43 -6.72
CA ASN A 19 15.58 -8.99 -7.85
C ASN A 19 15.15 -8.43 -9.21
N ALA A 20 14.20 -7.48 -9.26
CA ALA A 20 13.62 -7.01 -10.51
C ALA A 20 14.66 -6.49 -11.51
N HIS A 21 15.63 -5.71 -11.05
CA HIS A 21 16.73 -5.20 -11.90
C HIS A 21 17.64 -6.30 -12.42
N SER A 22 17.99 -7.28 -11.57
CA SER A 22 18.84 -8.41 -11.97
C SER A 22 18.13 -9.27 -13.01
N VAL A 23 16.87 -9.62 -12.76
CA VAL A 23 16.04 -10.41 -13.69
C VAL A 23 15.86 -9.71 -15.03
N CYS A 24 15.60 -8.40 -15.02
CA CYS A 24 15.48 -7.62 -16.25
C CYS A 24 16.79 -7.61 -17.04
N THR A 25 17.92 -7.43 -16.36
CA THR A 25 19.24 -7.43 -17.00
C THR A 25 19.55 -8.78 -17.64
N GLU A 26 19.30 -9.88 -16.93
CA GLU A 26 19.55 -11.23 -17.42
C GLU A 26 18.71 -11.58 -18.65
N LYS A 27 17.44 -11.19 -18.62
CA LYS A 27 16.46 -11.49 -19.69
C LYS A 27 16.46 -10.46 -20.83
N GLY A 28 17.25 -9.37 -20.74
CA GLY A 28 17.26 -8.29 -21.71
C GLY A 28 15.96 -7.46 -21.71
N PHE A 29 15.29 -7.36 -20.56
CA PHE A 29 14.10 -6.56 -20.32
C PHE A 29 14.47 -5.18 -19.75
N ILE A 30 13.49 -4.29 -19.65
CA ILE A 30 13.66 -2.94 -19.10
C ILE A 30 12.97 -2.88 -17.73
N CYS A 31 13.72 -2.56 -16.67
CA CYS A 31 13.17 -2.24 -15.36
C CYS A 31 13.13 -0.73 -15.18
N LYS A 32 11.99 -0.18 -14.77
CA LYS A 32 11.81 1.24 -14.49
C LYS A 32 11.32 1.43 -13.04
N GLU A 33 12.09 2.15 -12.25
CA GLU A 33 11.68 2.63 -10.93
C GLU A 33 10.98 3.98 -11.05
N MET A 34 9.81 4.10 -10.42
CA MET A 34 9.00 5.31 -10.48
C MET A 34 8.07 5.40 -9.26
N THR A 35 7.28 6.45 -9.15
CA THR A 35 6.26 6.54 -8.08
C THR A 35 5.15 5.50 -8.28
N GLU A 36 4.39 5.17 -7.22
CA GLU A 36 3.27 4.23 -7.30
C GLU A 36 2.24 4.62 -8.37
N THR A 37 1.90 5.91 -8.41
CA THR A 37 0.97 6.45 -9.41
C THR A 37 1.53 6.35 -10.84
N GLU A 38 2.83 6.58 -11.01
CA GLU A 38 3.48 6.44 -12.33
C GLU A 38 3.56 4.99 -12.78
N CYS A 39 3.75 4.01 -11.87
CA CYS A 39 3.70 2.59 -12.19
C CYS A 39 2.37 2.22 -12.86
N ALA A 40 1.27 2.57 -12.23
CA ALA A 40 -0.06 2.31 -12.78
C ALA A 40 -0.32 3.07 -14.08
N ASN A 41 0.05 4.34 -14.16
CA ASN A 41 -0.08 5.15 -15.36
C ASN A 41 0.75 4.60 -16.54
N SER A 42 1.96 4.06 -16.27
CA SER A 42 2.81 3.48 -17.31
C SER A 42 2.17 2.22 -17.90
N LEU A 43 1.56 1.39 -17.05
CA LEU A 43 0.81 0.21 -17.47
C LEU A 43 -0.43 0.63 -18.29
N TYR A 44 -1.20 1.59 -17.79
CA TYR A 44 -2.38 2.11 -18.48
C TYR A 44 -2.04 2.68 -19.87
N LYS A 45 -0.96 3.45 -19.99
CA LYS A 45 -0.49 4.04 -21.26
C LYS A 45 0.19 3.02 -22.19
N GLY A 46 0.42 1.79 -21.74
CA GLY A 46 1.15 0.78 -22.51
C GLY A 46 2.65 1.08 -22.66
N THR A 47 3.23 1.85 -21.75
CA THR A 47 4.68 2.14 -21.67
C THR A 47 5.41 1.21 -20.69
N ALA A 48 4.66 0.42 -19.95
CA ALA A 48 5.09 -0.79 -19.25
C ALA A 48 4.13 -1.93 -19.61
N ASP A 49 4.64 -3.15 -19.61
CA ASP A 49 3.87 -4.38 -19.87
C ASP A 49 3.37 -4.99 -18.56
N ILE A 50 4.18 -4.85 -17.51
CA ILE A 50 3.90 -5.31 -16.15
C ILE A 50 4.20 -4.18 -15.17
N ALA A 51 3.40 -4.05 -14.11
CA ALA A 51 3.68 -3.13 -13.02
C ALA A 51 3.27 -3.70 -11.66
N LEU A 52 4.00 -3.34 -10.61
CA LEU A 52 3.55 -3.50 -9.23
C LEU A 52 2.70 -2.28 -8.88
N ILE A 53 1.44 -2.50 -8.55
CA ILE A 53 0.45 -1.44 -8.31
C ILE A 53 -0.31 -1.65 -7.00
N ASN A 54 -0.93 -0.60 -6.49
CA ASN A 54 -1.77 -0.63 -5.29
C ASN A 54 -3.27 -0.75 -5.62
N PRO A 55 -4.14 -1.05 -4.64
CA PRO A 55 -5.58 -1.21 -4.85
C PRO A 55 -6.29 0.02 -5.43
N LEU A 56 -5.91 1.24 -5.02
CA LEU A 56 -6.52 2.47 -5.54
C LEU A 56 -6.21 2.65 -7.02
N SER A 57 -4.94 2.48 -7.39
CA SER A 57 -4.50 2.54 -8.77
C SER A 57 -5.19 1.51 -9.67
N PHE A 58 -5.42 0.31 -9.15
CA PHE A 58 -6.19 -0.72 -9.84
C PHE A 58 -7.65 -0.29 -10.03
N ALA A 59 -8.29 0.23 -9.00
CA ALA A 59 -9.70 0.62 -9.04
C ALA A 59 -9.96 1.83 -9.95
N LEU A 60 -9.06 2.80 -9.99
CA LEU A 60 -9.18 4.00 -10.81
C LEU A 60 -8.94 3.74 -12.30
N ASN A 61 -8.04 2.83 -12.62
CA ASN A 61 -7.68 2.53 -14.02
C ASN A 61 -8.61 1.47 -14.61
N GLN A 62 -9.72 1.90 -15.11
CA GLN A 62 -10.92 1.11 -15.39
C GLN A 62 -10.86 0.09 -16.52
N SER A 63 -9.87 0.03 -17.33
CA SER A 63 -9.88 -0.88 -18.47
C SER A 63 -8.86 -2.01 -18.32
N GLU A 64 -9.23 -3.23 -18.58
CA GLU A 64 -8.36 -4.28 -19.07
C GLU A 64 -7.14 -4.72 -18.22
N LEU A 65 -7.00 -4.25 -16.97
CA LEU A 65 -5.94 -4.76 -16.10
C LEU A 65 -6.31 -6.12 -15.55
N ARG A 66 -5.36 -7.04 -15.62
CA ARG A 66 -5.42 -8.36 -15.01
C ARG A 66 -4.41 -8.45 -13.90
N ILE A 67 -4.80 -9.06 -12.80
CA ILE A 67 -3.89 -9.33 -11.69
C ILE A 67 -3.09 -10.58 -12.02
N ILE A 68 -1.78 -10.52 -11.86
CA ILE A 68 -0.90 -11.66 -11.99
C ILE A 68 -0.90 -12.40 -10.63
N PRO A 69 -1.45 -13.64 -10.55
CA PRO A 69 -1.60 -14.36 -9.29
C PRO A 69 -0.26 -14.97 -8.83
N SER A 70 0.68 -14.12 -8.46
CA SER A 70 2.02 -14.47 -7.98
C SER A 70 2.24 -13.96 -6.56
N PHE A 71 3.31 -13.23 -6.31
CA PHE A 71 3.52 -12.51 -5.06
C PHE A 71 2.66 -11.24 -5.01
N ALA A 72 2.15 -10.95 -3.81
CA ALA A 72 1.43 -9.73 -3.48
C ALA A 72 1.78 -9.38 -2.03
N LEU A 73 1.59 -8.14 -1.60
CA LEU A 73 1.81 -7.72 -0.22
C LEU A 73 0.49 -7.29 0.41
N SER A 74 0.16 -7.91 1.54
CA SER A 74 -0.85 -7.40 2.48
C SER A 74 -0.32 -7.48 3.91
N VAL A 75 -0.88 -6.64 4.78
CA VAL A 75 -0.47 -6.56 6.19
C VAL A 75 -1.68 -6.63 7.11
N GLU A 76 -1.52 -7.31 8.26
CA GLU A 76 -2.56 -7.49 9.25
C GLU A 76 -2.03 -7.08 10.63
N GLY A 77 -2.83 -6.36 11.41
CA GLY A 77 -2.38 -5.80 12.68
C GLY A 77 -1.32 -4.71 12.48
N TYR A 78 -0.36 -4.60 13.39
CA TYR A 78 0.69 -3.60 13.33
C TYR A 78 1.67 -3.86 12.19
N SER A 79 1.91 -2.87 11.34
CA SER A 79 2.89 -2.99 10.24
C SER A 79 4.10 -2.05 10.37
N GLY A 80 3.94 -0.92 11.02
CA GLY A 80 4.94 0.13 11.08
C GLY A 80 5.22 0.83 9.74
N ILE A 81 4.42 0.56 8.69
CA ILE A 81 4.62 1.12 7.35
C ILE A 81 4.06 2.54 7.26
N GLY A 82 2.87 2.76 7.79
CA GLY A 82 2.23 4.07 7.81
C GLY A 82 1.53 4.36 9.13
N SER A 83 1.57 5.60 9.57
CA SER A 83 1.04 5.98 10.88
C SER A 83 0.32 7.31 10.87
N ILE A 84 -0.62 7.44 11.81
CA ILE A 84 -1.41 8.63 12.08
C ILE A 84 -0.93 9.23 13.39
N HIS A 85 -0.54 10.47 13.37
CA HIS A 85 -0.04 11.22 14.51
C HIS A 85 -1.00 12.32 14.91
N PHE A 86 -1.19 12.51 16.21
CA PHE A 86 -2.05 13.55 16.76
C PHE A 86 -1.24 14.64 17.43
N VAL A 87 -1.64 15.89 17.23
CA VAL A 87 -1.03 17.02 17.97
C VAL A 87 -1.50 16.97 19.42
N PRO A 88 -0.57 16.89 20.40
CA PRO A 88 -0.94 16.86 21.81
C PRO A 88 -1.82 18.05 22.22
N GLY A 89 -2.88 17.78 23.00
CA GLY A 89 -3.77 18.82 23.52
C GLY A 89 -4.81 19.36 22.54
N ARG A 90 -4.95 18.75 21.35
CA ARG A 90 -6.08 19.01 20.46
C ARG A 90 -7.27 18.15 20.88
N GLU A 91 -8.42 18.79 21.08
CA GLU A 91 -9.69 18.12 21.41
C GLU A 91 -10.46 17.72 20.16
N GLU A 92 -10.22 18.43 19.05
CA GLU A 92 -10.88 18.19 17.75
C GLU A 92 -9.84 18.07 16.64
N ILE A 93 -10.10 17.20 15.68
CA ILE A 93 -9.29 17.02 14.47
C ILE A 93 -10.05 17.61 13.29
N LEU A 94 -9.77 18.85 12.98
CA LEU A 94 -10.41 19.60 11.87
C LEU A 94 -9.54 19.64 10.62
N ARG A 95 -8.21 19.57 10.78
CA ARG A 95 -7.24 19.66 9.68
C ARG A 95 -6.27 18.50 9.74
N LEU A 96 -6.21 17.74 8.67
CA LEU A 96 -5.37 16.55 8.52
C LEU A 96 -4.34 16.78 7.41
N GLY A 97 -3.07 16.71 7.76
CA GLY A 97 -1.98 16.68 6.79
C GLY A 97 -1.69 15.26 6.34
N ILE A 98 -1.51 15.04 5.04
CA ILE A 98 -1.05 13.76 4.48
C ILE A 98 0.27 14.02 3.76
N GLN A 99 1.31 13.24 4.10
CA GLN A 99 2.66 13.42 3.56
C GLN A 99 2.71 13.30 2.04
N GLU A 100 1.93 12.40 1.46
CA GLU A 100 1.98 12.05 0.05
C GLU A 100 0.60 11.60 -0.46
N ASP A 101 0.32 11.87 -1.73
CA ASP A 101 -0.93 11.44 -2.40
C ASP A 101 -0.82 9.97 -2.83
N VAL A 102 -0.87 9.06 -1.86
CA VAL A 102 -0.74 7.61 -2.07
C VAL A 102 -1.81 6.82 -1.34
N PHE A 103 -2.11 5.64 -1.87
CA PHE A 103 -3.19 4.77 -1.39
C PHE A 103 -3.19 4.56 0.14
N LEU A 104 -2.07 4.11 0.71
CA LEU A 104 -2.01 3.76 2.13
C LEU A 104 -2.37 4.94 3.04
N LEU A 105 -1.83 6.14 2.75
CA LEU A 105 -2.05 7.31 3.59
C LEU A 105 -3.50 7.80 3.50
N HIS A 106 -4.14 7.65 2.33
CA HIS A 106 -5.58 7.91 2.21
C HIS A 106 -6.43 6.90 2.98
N ILE A 107 -6.07 5.62 3.00
CA ILE A 107 -6.75 4.62 3.84
C ILE A 107 -6.66 5.02 5.32
N GLY A 108 -5.51 5.55 5.77
CA GLY A 108 -5.39 6.10 7.13
C GLY A 108 -6.41 7.19 7.44
N ALA A 109 -6.62 8.13 6.51
CA ALA A 109 -7.63 9.17 6.66
C ALA A 109 -9.06 8.59 6.72
N LEU A 110 -9.36 7.59 5.89
CA LEU A 110 -10.66 6.92 5.90
C LEU A 110 -10.89 6.09 7.18
N CYS A 111 -9.84 5.48 7.75
CA CYS A 111 -9.93 4.80 9.03
C CYS A 111 -10.30 5.77 10.17
N LEU A 112 -9.77 7.00 10.15
CA LEU A 112 -10.19 8.04 11.10
C LEU A 112 -11.68 8.38 10.96
N THR A 113 -12.17 8.49 9.74
CA THR A 113 -13.58 8.74 9.47
C THR A 113 -14.46 7.59 9.97
N GLU A 114 -14.12 6.36 9.61
CA GLU A 114 -14.96 5.19 9.92
C GLU A 114 -14.97 4.82 11.41
N LYS A 115 -13.80 4.85 12.06
CA LYS A 115 -13.65 4.39 13.44
C LYS A 115 -13.99 5.46 14.47
N PHE A 116 -13.72 6.73 14.17
CA PHE A 116 -13.80 7.83 15.13
C PHE A 116 -14.81 8.93 14.71
N ASP A 117 -15.54 8.76 13.61
CA ASP A 117 -16.51 9.73 13.07
C ASP A 117 -15.87 11.12 12.82
N LEU A 118 -14.63 11.13 12.35
CA LEU A 118 -13.84 12.35 12.08
C LEU A 118 -13.86 12.68 10.59
N PHE A 119 -14.20 13.92 10.26
CA PHE A 119 -14.29 14.44 8.89
C PHE A 119 -13.37 15.67 8.71
N PRO A 120 -12.05 15.51 8.83
CA PRO A 120 -11.14 16.65 8.72
C PRO A 120 -10.99 17.14 7.29
N ASP A 121 -10.65 18.43 7.16
CA ASP A 121 -10.15 18.97 5.88
C ASP A 121 -8.75 18.39 5.60
N ILE A 122 -8.60 17.67 4.49
CA ILE A 122 -7.39 16.98 4.12
C ILE A 122 -6.52 17.87 3.22
N SER A 123 -5.22 17.91 3.51
CA SER A 123 -4.22 18.58 2.66
C SER A 123 -2.99 17.70 2.47
N ILE A 124 -2.48 17.65 1.24
CA ILE A 124 -1.20 16.98 0.93
C ILE A 124 -0.05 17.92 1.24
N ASP A 125 0.90 17.46 2.05
CA ASP A 125 2.07 18.25 2.44
C ASP A 125 3.34 17.40 2.53
N ALA A 126 4.16 17.45 1.48
CA ALA A 126 5.42 16.73 1.39
C ALA A 126 6.48 17.16 2.41
N GLN A 127 6.24 18.22 3.18
CA GLN A 127 7.13 18.64 4.27
C GLN A 127 6.95 17.82 5.55
N ILE A 128 5.92 16.97 5.63
CA ILE A 128 5.72 16.02 6.72
C ILE A 128 6.76 14.89 6.59
N THR A 129 8.00 15.14 7.01
CA THR A 129 9.13 14.19 6.88
C THR A 129 9.70 13.74 8.21
N ASP A 130 9.32 14.39 9.31
CA ASP A 130 9.87 14.18 10.65
C ASP A 130 8.76 13.77 11.63
N PRO A 131 8.95 12.74 12.47
CA PRO A 131 8.03 12.44 13.58
C PRO A 131 7.81 13.62 14.51
N ASP A 132 8.79 14.52 14.62
CA ASP A 132 8.71 15.74 15.40
C ASP A 132 8.14 16.96 14.63
N TYR A 133 7.63 16.76 13.41
CA TYR A 133 7.03 17.81 12.57
C TYR A 133 5.95 18.63 13.30
N SER A 134 5.31 18.04 14.29
CA SER A 134 4.29 18.69 15.14
C SER A 134 4.72 19.99 15.81
N MET A 135 6.00 20.21 15.98
CA MET A 135 6.49 21.31 16.81
C MET A 135 6.32 22.69 16.19
N ASN A 136 6.10 22.77 14.88
CA ASN A 136 5.78 24.03 14.19
C ASN A 136 4.27 24.36 14.12
N ASP A 137 3.45 23.57 14.62
CA ASP A 137 2.30 23.64 15.52
C ASP A 137 1.01 24.35 15.13
N LYS A 138 0.75 24.79 13.93
CA LYS A 138 -0.53 25.49 13.69
C LYS A 138 -1.25 25.08 12.42
N GLN A 139 -0.62 24.27 11.61
CA GLN A 139 -1.18 23.94 10.31
C GLN A 139 -2.18 22.78 10.38
N TYR A 140 -1.84 21.71 11.11
CA TYR A 140 -2.64 20.49 11.23
C TYR A 140 -2.97 20.15 12.67
N ASP A 141 -4.05 19.42 12.90
CA ASP A 141 -4.45 18.87 14.19
C ASP A 141 -4.00 17.40 14.31
N ALA A 142 -3.83 16.75 13.13
CA ALA A 142 -3.21 15.44 12.98
C ALA A 142 -2.50 15.36 11.62
N TRP A 143 -1.59 14.38 11.46
CA TRP A 143 -0.96 14.10 10.16
C TRP A 143 -0.73 12.61 9.96
N ILE A 144 -0.65 12.20 8.69
CA ILE A 144 -0.42 10.82 8.26
C ILE A 144 0.86 10.76 7.43
N ALA A 145 1.74 9.82 7.76
CA ALA A 145 3.02 9.70 7.09
C ALA A 145 3.55 8.25 7.07
N TRP A 146 4.56 8.01 6.21
CA TRP A 146 5.31 6.78 6.16
C TRP A 146 6.25 6.62 7.34
N ASN A 147 6.38 5.40 7.87
CA ASN A 147 7.46 4.98 8.77
C ASN A 147 7.79 5.88 9.97
N LEU A 148 6.88 6.75 10.39
CA LEU A 148 7.11 7.67 11.50
C LEU A 148 6.58 7.13 12.84
N SER A 149 6.24 5.87 12.93
CA SER A 149 5.48 5.25 14.02
C SER A 149 6.25 5.04 15.34
N ARG A 150 7.36 5.71 15.57
CA ARG A 150 8.20 5.49 16.76
C ARG A 150 7.80 6.29 18.01
N GLY A 151 6.67 6.99 17.97
CA GLY A 151 6.19 7.84 19.06
C GLY A 151 5.04 7.21 19.86
N GLN A 152 4.98 7.48 21.18
CA GLN A 152 3.77 7.24 21.94
C GLN A 152 2.63 8.11 21.39
N GLY A 153 1.44 7.53 21.19
CA GLY A 153 0.25 8.23 20.74
C GLY A 153 0.06 8.29 19.22
N SER A 154 0.74 7.44 18.44
CA SER A 154 0.42 7.22 17.02
C SER A 154 -0.44 5.98 16.85
N LEU A 155 -1.34 6.02 15.85
CA LEU A 155 -2.06 4.85 15.35
C LEU A 155 -1.31 4.29 14.15
N ASP A 156 -1.28 2.96 14.00
CA ASP A 156 -0.79 2.29 12.79
C ASP A 156 -1.96 2.07 11.83
N ILE A 157 -1.79 2.43 10.56
CA ILE A 157 -2.90 2.39 9.59
C ILE A 157 -3.42 0.97 9.37
N SER A 158 -2.54 -0.03 9.32
CA SER A 158 -2.94 -1.41 9.09
C SER A 158 -3.60 -2.04 10.32
N GLU A 159 -3.22 -1.63 11.51
CA GLU A 159 -3.88 -2.03 12.75
C GLU A 159 -5.30 -1.47 12.80
N GLU A 160 -5.48 -0.17 12.50
CA GLU A 160 -6.80 0.45 12.42
C GLU A 160 -7.69 -0.20 11.34
N TRP A 161 -7.12 -0.52 10.18
CA TRP A 161 -7.81 -1.27 9.14
C TRP A 161 -8.24 -2.65 9.61
N SER A 162 -7.34 -3.41 10.26
CA SER A 162 -7.62 -4.74 10.77
C SER A 162 -8.75 -4.75 11.80
N ASP A 163 -8.80 -3.72 12.66
CA ASP A 163 -9.89 -3.54 13.62
C ASP A 163 -11.25 -3.31 12.94
N ILE A 164 -11.28 -2.56 11.82
CA ILE A 164 -12.51 -2.23 11.09
C ILE A 164 -12.99 -3.42 10.24
N GLN A 165 -12.09 -4.02 9.47
CA GLN A 165 -12.44 -4.97 8.42
C GLN A 165 -12.22 -6.43 8.80
N GLN A 166 -11.39 -6.72 9.82
CA GLN A 166 -10.99 -8.07 10.23
C GLN A 166 -10.36 -8.88 9.06
N LEU A 167 -9.66 -8.18 8.18
CA LEU A 167 -8.96 -8.70 7.01
C LEU A 167 -7.62 -7.97 6.86
N PRO A 168 -6.59 -8.61 6.31
CA PRO A 168 -5.35 -7.93 5.96
C PRO A 168 -5.58 -6.72 5.04
N LEU A 169 -4.82 -5.66 5.18
CA LEU A 169 -4.81 -4.54 4.24
C LEU A 169 -3.94 -4.89 3.04
N PRO A 170 -4.50 -5.03 1.81
CA PRO A 170 -3.71 -5.26 0.63
C PRO A 170 -2.97 -3.97 0.25
N LEU A 171 -1.66 -4.05 0.04
CA LEU A 171 -0.81 -2.90 -0.27
C LEU A 171 -0.37 -2.89 -1.73
N ALA A 172 0.06 -4.03 -2.28
CA ALA A 172 0.55 -4.11 -3.65
C ALA A 172 0.39 -5.50 -4.25
N PHE A 173 0.25 -5.54 -5.58
CA PHE A 173 0.20 -6.74 -6.37
C PHE A 173 0.63 -6.46 -7.81
N TRP A 174 1.08 -7.48 -8.51
CA TRP A 174 1.47 -7.38 -9.90
C TRP A 174 0.25 -7.36 -10.82
N ALA A 175 0.30 -6.51 -11.83
CA ALA A 175 -0.75 -6.40 -12.85
C ALA A 175 -0.16 -6.26 -14.26
N CYS A 176 -0.94 -6.66 -15.25
CA CYS A 176 -0.62 -6.52 -16.68
C CYS A 176 -1.89 -6.25 -17.48
N LYS A 177 -1.72 -6.04 -18.79
CA LYS A 177 -2.83 -6.00 -19.79
C LYS A 177 -2.95 -7.26 -20.61
N ASP A 178 -1.94 -8.14 -20.56
CA ASP A 178 -1.94 -9.39 -21.30
C ASP A 178 -3.04 -10.34 -20.79
N GLU A 179 -3.61 -11.13 -21.68
CA GLU A 179 -4.69 -12.05 -21.32
C GLU A 179 -4.20 -13.47 -21.04
N ASP A 180 -3.12 -13.92 -21.66
CA ASP A 180 -2.79 -15.34 -21.76
C ASP A 180 -1.35 -15.74 -21.40
N SER A 181 -0.51 -14.83 -20.92
CA SER A 181 0.90 -15.14 -20.68
C SER A 181 1.17 -15.67 -19.27
N THR A 182 1.10 -16.99 -19.06
CA THR A 182 1.49 -17.61 -17.78
C THR A 182 2.98 -17.40 -17.42
N GLU A 183 3.83 -17.10 -18.41
CA GLU A 183 5.24 -16.76 -18.19
C GLU A 183 5.43 -15.52 -17.28
N LEU A 184 4.43 -14.62 -17.27
CA LEU A 184 4.46 -13.43 -16.40
C LEU A 184 4.33 -13.79 -14.92
N ILE A 185 3.68 -14.91 -14.57
CA ILE A 185 3.58 -15.39 -13.18
C ILE A 185 4.98 -15.77 -12.68
N GLU A 186 5.71 -16.60 -13.43
CA GLU A 186 7.09 -16.98 -13.09
C GLU A 186 8.02 -15.77 -13.07
N LEU A 187 7.89 -14.88 -14.04
CA LEU A 187 8.70 -13.67 -14.13
C LEU A 187 8.54 -12.79 -12.87
N THR A 188 7.32 -12.52 -12.46
CA THR A 188 7.05 -11.70 -11.27
C THR A 188 7.46 -12.40 -9.98
N MET A 189 7.40 -13.73 -9.93
CA MET A 189 7.97 -14.49 -8.80
C MET A 189 9.50 -14.33 -8.70
N HIS A 190 10.20 -14.34 -9.83
CA HIS A 190 11.67 -14.11 -9.83
C HIS A 190 12.06 -12.66 -9.49
N CYS A 191 11.16 -11.69 -9.65
CA CYS A 191 11.42 -10.30 -9.24
C CYS A 191 11.46 -10.10 -7.73
N ALA A 192 10.85 -10.99 -6.95
CA ALA A 192 10.82 -10.92 -5.50
C ALA A 192 12.16 -11.32 -4.87
N ALA A 193 12.31 -11.06 -3.57
CA ALA A 193 13.45 -11.56 -2.80
C ALA A 193 13.49 -13.09 -2.83
N ASP A 194 14.71 -13.64 -2.81
CA ASP A 194 14.92 -15.07 -2.68
C ASP A 194 14.34 -15.56 -1.34
N ASP A 195 13.75 -16.75 -1.36
CA ASP A 195 13.16 -17.38 -0.17
C ASP A 195 12.09 -16.54 0.56
N LEU A 196 11.37 -15.68 -0.17
CA LEU A 196 10.26 -14.89 0.40
C LEU A 196 9.20 -15.83 1.01
N PRO A 197 8.95 -15.76 2.34
CA PRO A 197 8.00 -16.64 3.02
C PRO A 197 6.55 -16.36 2.55
N GLU A 198 5.61 -17.21 2.97
CA GLU A 198 4.18 -16.90 2.77
C GLU A 198 3.73 -15.77 3.67
N SER A 199 4.24 -15.72 4.90
CA SER A 199 4.02 -14.65 5.85
C SER A 199 5.23 -14.45 6.75
N ASP A 200 5.36 -13.24 7.30
CA ASP A 200 6.40 -12.88 8.27
C ASP A 200 5.77 -12.09 9.43
N GLU A 201 6.21 -12.38 10.65
CA GLU A 201 5.72 -11.70 11.86
C GLU A 201 6.41 -10.35 12.03
N ILE A 202 5.62 -9.33 12.35
CA ILE A 202 6.08 -7.96 12.60
C ILE A 202 5.91 -7.65 14.08
N LEU A 203 6.99 -7.24 14.72
CA LEU A 203 6.98 -6.79 16.11
C LEU A 203 7.23 -5.28 16.18
N SER A 204 6.44 -4.58 17.00
CA SER A 204 6.70 -3.17 17.26
C SER A 204 7.96 -3.00 18.10
N ASP A 205 8.82 -2.05 17.72
CA ASP A 205 9.92 -1.58 18.55
C ASP A 205 9.34 -0.68 19.68
N THR A 206 8.86 -1.31 20.75
CA THR A 206 8.30 -0.60 21.91
C THR A 206 9.41 -0.12 22.83
N ARG A 207 10.15 0.91 22.43
CA ARG A 207 11.06 1.58 23.36
C ARG A 207 10.28 2.30 24.45
N GLY A 208 9.96 1.60 25.52
CA GLY A 208 9.36 2.17 26.73
C GLY A 208 8.23 1.40 27.39
N SER A 209 7.70 0.33 26.80
CA SER A 209 6.75 -0.58 27.43
C SER A 209 7.06 -2.01 27.00
N GLU A 210 7.84 -2.73 27.81
CA GLU A 210 8.09 -4.18 27.60
C GLU A 210 6.83 -5.03 27.82
N ALA A 211 5.72 -4.44 28.28
CA ALA A 211 4.59 -5.19 28.77
C ALA A 211 3.64 -5.69 27.69
N ASP A 212 3.58 -5.03 26.51
CA ASP A 212 2.65 -5.44 25.44
C ASP A 212 3.14 -4.89 24.08
N PRO A 213 3.99 -5.62 23.35
CA PRO A 213 4.41 -5.21 22.01
C PRO A 213 3.24 -5.34 21.03
N ARG A 214 3.02 -4.31 20.21
CA ARG A 214 2.10 -4.38 19.08
C ARG A 214 2.65 -5.40 18.09
N THR A 215 1.80 -6.29 17.61
CA THR A 215 2.16 -7.35 16.69
C THR A 215 1.33 -7.29 15.42
N GLY A 216 1.87 -7.79 14.34
CA GLY A 216 1.17 -7.93 13.07
C GLY A 216 1.87 -8.93 12.17
N SER A 217 1.40 -9.07 10.95
CA SER A 217 1.96 -9.99 9.96
C SER A 217 1.96 -9.37 8.58
N ALA A 218 3.03 -9.57 7.83
CA ALA A 218 3.09 -9.35 6.40
C ALA A 218 2.80 -10.66 5.67
N HIS A 219 1.95 -10.64 4.66
CA HIS A 219 1.61 -11.79 3.82
C HIS A 219 2.04 -11.50 2.37
N PHE A 220 2.75 -12.45 1.77
CA PHE A 220 3.43 -12.23 0.49
C PHE A 220 2.84 -13.04 -0.68
N ARG A 221 1.65 -13.59 -0.55
CA ARG A 221 1.01 -14.41 -1.59
C ARG A 221 -0.32 -13.85 -2.04
N TYR A 222 -0.53 -13.87 -3.35
CA TYR A 222 -1.87 -13.72 -3.90
C TYR A 222 -2.66 -15.02 -3.68
N ASN A 223 -3.64 -14.99 -2.80
CA ASN A 223 -4.49 -16.12 -2.44
C ASN A 223 -5.95 -15.67 -2.21
N GLY A 224 -6.80 -16.57 -1.78
CA GLY A 224 -8.21 -16.27 -1.54
C GLY A 224 -8.43 -15.21 -0.44
N ILE A 225 -7.55 -15.12 0.57
CA ILE A 225 -7.61 -14.09 1.62
C ILE A 225 -7.24 -12.73 1.02
N PHE A 226 -6.16 -12.66 0.24
CA PHE A 226 -5.77 -11.43 -0.45
C PHE A 226 -6.88 -10.93 -1.38
N GLN A 227 -7.51 -11.85 -2.13
CA GLN A 227 -8.62 -11.50 -3.02
C GLN A 227 -9.82 -10.94 -2.25
N ALA A 228 -10.20 -11.56 -1.13
CA ALA A 228 -11.27 -11.07 -0.26
C ALA A 228 -10.92 -9.69 0.34
N SER A 229 -9.67 -9.49 0.74
CA SER A 229 -9.16 -8.20 1.23
C SER A 229 -9.18 -7.11 0.16
N LEU A 230 -8.81 -7.45 -1.09
CA LEU A 230 -8.86 -6.53 -2.22
C LEU A 230 -10.30 -6.12 -2.55
N ASP A 231 -11.24 -7.04 -2.46
CA ASP A 231 -12.67 -6.75 -2.64
C ASP A 231 -13.18 -5.84 -1.52
N ALA A 232 -12.84 -6.15 -0.25
CA ALA A 232 -13.21 -5.33 0.89
C ALA A 232 -12.68 -3.90 0.79
N VAL A 233 -11.41 -3.71 0.41
CA VAL A 233 -10.84 -2.37 0.28
C VAL A 233 -11.46 -1.57 -0.87
N GLN A 234 -11.84 -2.23 -1.98
CA GLN A 234 -12.56 -1.55 -3.05
C GLN A 234 -13.95 -1.08 -2.58
N HIS A 235 -14.69 -1.92 -1.86
CA HIS A 235 -15.97 -1.52 -1.27
C HIS A 235 -15.81 -0.38 -0.28
N PHE A 236 -14.79 -0.42 0.57
CA PHE A 236 -14.49 0.65 1.52
C PHE A 236 -14.21 1.98 0.81
N MET A 237 -13.34 1.98 -0.20
CA MET A 237 -13.06 3.16 -1.02
C MET A 237 -14.30 3.67 -1.77
N PHE A 238 -15.19 2.78 -2.22
CA PHE A 238 -16.45 3.15 -2.86
C PHE A 238 -17.41 3.83 -1.89
N TYR A 239 -17.60 3.28 -0.69
CA TYR A 239 -18.43 3.89 0.35
C TYR A 239 -17.95 5.29 0.72
N HIS A 240 -16.65 5.49 0.80
CA HIS A 240 -16.03 6.79 1.08
C HIS A 240 -15.83 7.67 -0.16
N ARG A 241 -16.37 7.28 -1.33
CA ARG A 241 -16.35 8.06 -2.59
C ARG A 241 -14.95 8.36 -3.12
N MET A 242 -13.95 7.54 -2.78
CA MET A 242 -12.63 7.61 -3.41
C MET A 242 -12.64 7.04 -4.83
N ILE A 243 -13.54 6.10 -5.10
CA ILE A 243 -13.75 5.49 -6.41
C ILE A 243 -15.23 5.54 -6.77
N GLU A 244 -15.54 5.58 -8.08
CA GLU A 244 -16.90 5.68 -8.58
C GLU A 244 -17.62 4.32 -8.66
N SER A 245 -16.88 3.22 -8.73
CA SER A 245 -17.42 1.87 -8.84
C SER A 245 -16.46 0.81 -8.34
N VAL A 246 -17.02 -0.27 -7.79
CA VAL A 246 -16.26 -1.48 -7.44
C VAL A 246 -16.03 -2.31 -8.70
N ARG A 247 -14.83 -2.85 -8.85
CA ARG A 247 -14.43 -3.59 -10.05
C ARG A 247 -14.39 -5.09 -9.82
N ALA A 248 -14.78 -5.82 -10.85
CA ALA A 248 -14.51 -7.24 -10.91
C ALA A 248 -13.00 -7.50 -10.92
N ILE A 249 -12.55 -8.39 -10.05
CA ILE A 249 -11.16 -8.85 -10.02
C ILE A 249 -11.00 -9.89 -11.12
N THR A 250 -10.17 -9.57 -12.11
CA THR A 250 -9.85 -10.47 -13.22
C THR A 250 -8.40 -10.92 -13.08
N LEU A 251 -8.18 -12.22 -13.08
CA LEU A 251 -6.84 -12.80 -12.99
C LEU A 251 -6.28 -13.09 -14.38
N LEU A 252 -4.95 -13.06 -14.50
CA LEU A 252 -4.25 -13.56 -15.66
C LEU A 252 -4.48 -15.07 -15.80
N GLY A 253 -4.85 -15.52 -16.97
CA GLY A 253 -5.09 -16.94 -17.28
C GLY A 253 -6.47 -17.48 -16.88
N ASN A 254 -7.42 -16.60 -16.55
CA ASN A 254 -8.84 -16.94 -16.30
C ASN A 254 -9.75 -16.29 -17.33
#